data_8dea346874996557b06219d95cd1740d
#
_entry.id   8dea346874996557b06219d95cd1740d
#
_cell.length_a   1.000
_cell.length_b   1.000
_cell.length_c   1.000
_cell.angle_alpha   90.00
_cell.angle_beta   90.00
_cell.angle_gamma   90.00
#
_symmetry.space_group_name_H-M   'P 1'
#
loop_
_entity.id
_entity.type
_entity.pdbx_description
1 polymer ?
#
loop_
_entity_poly.entity_id
_entity_poly.type
_entity_poly.pdbx_seq_one_letter_code
_entity_poly.pdbx_strand_id
1 'polypeptide(L)'
;MMITVEEKNAAVSESDQKGQTAGKESRAQAEGGGKEAGESDHNPAAENGSNSSAQGMNKVQLSSAGCATCIGTVVAVSSDKMGSGNDELGAVLMKSFFFAETQLDTLPDKILFYNGGAKLTVEGSDCLEDIRILEKEGVEILTCGTCLDFYGLKEKLAVGAVTNMYTIAEILQNAVSVVSP
;
A
#
# COMPACT_ATOMS: atom_id res chain seq x y z
N MET A 1 24.72 -45.68 36.75
CA MET A 1 25.86 -44.77 36.50
C MET A 1 25.26 -43.37 36.45
N MET A 2 25.33 -42.67 37.58
CA MET A 2 24.82 -41.31 37.79
C MET A 2 25.85 -40.33 37.26
N ILE A 3 25.45 -39.35 36.50
CA ILE A 3 26.26 -38.16 36.27
C ILE A 3 25.38 -36.92 36.47
N THR A 4 25.83 -36.17 37.42
CA THR A 4 25.31 -34.97 38.08
C THR A 4 25.18 -33.76 37.16
N VAL A 5 24.14 -33.00 37.42
CA VAL A 5 23.83 -31.65 36.94
C VAL A 5 24.76 -30.67 37.65
N GLU A 6 25.37 -29.76 36.96
CA GLU A 6 25.99 -28.55 37.52
C GLU A 6 25.34 -27.30 36.94
N GLU A 7 24.58 -26.64 37.81
CA GLU A 7 24.10 -25.27 37.65
C GLU A 7 25.28 -24.30 37.78
N LYS A 8 25.35 -23.32 36.89
CA LYS A 8 26.09 -22.08 37.14
C LYS A 8 25.19 -20.87 36.96
N ASN A 9 24.81 -20.38 38.10
CA ASN A 9 24.18 -19.10 38.37
C ASN A 9 25.28 -18.02 38.46
N ALA A 10 25.14 -16.90 37.77
CA ALA A 10 25.84 -15.64 38.07
C ALA A 10 25.10 -14.53 37.26
N ALA A 11 24.37 -13.78 37.92
CA ALA A 11 24.58 -12.53 38.67
C ALA A 11 24.27 -11.29 37.81
N VAL A 12 23.22 -10.66 38.26
CA VAL A 12 22.69 -9.31 38.00
C VAL A 12 23.75 -8.25 38.28
N SER A 13 23.82 -7.21 37.45
CA SER A 13 24.27 -5.90 37.87
C SER A 13 23.37 -4.81 37.31
N GLU A 14 22.59 -4.23 38.20
CA GLU A 14 21.98 -2.89 38.06
C GLU A 14 23.05 -1.83 38.07
N SER A 15 22.88 -0.81 37.28
CA SER A 15 23.36 0.54 37.62
C SER A 15 22.46 1.60 37.01
N ASP A 16 21.77 2.25 37.90
CA ASP A 16 21.14 3.55 37.91
C ASP A 16 21.92 4.69 37.25
N GLN A 17 21.25 5.65 36.63
CA GLN A 17 21.03 7.04 37.07
C GLN A 17 20.70 7.90 35.85
N LYS A 18 19.50 8.48 35.77
CA LYS A 18 19.08 9.80 36.25
C LYS A 18 19.69 11.00 35.50
N GLY A 19 18.86 11.72 34.79
CA GLY A 19 19.15 13.04 34.23
C GLY A 19 17.88 13.72 33.71
N GLN A 20 17.15 14.39 34.62
CA GLN A 20 16.16 15.43 34.33
C GLN A 20 16.86 16.69 33.86
N THR A 21 16.32 17.38 32.84
CA THR A 21 16.21 18.86 32.88
C THR A 21 15.09 19.32 31.95
N ALA A 22 14.28 20.14 32.54
CA ALA A 22 13.16 20.90 32.01
C ALA A 22 13.61 22.18 31.32
N GLY A 23 12.70 22.73 30.50
CA GLY A 23 12.68 24.13 30.05
C GLY A 23 12.48 24.23 28.56
N LYS A 24 11.60 25.01 27.94
CA LYS A 24 10.87 26.19 28.42
C LYS A 24 9.89 26.56 27.31
N GLU A 25 8.72 27.00 27.70
CA GLU A 25 7.71 27.66 26.87
C GLU A 25 8.26 28.84 26.08
N SER A 26 7.74 29.07 24.87
CA SER A 26 7.50 30.41 24.41
C SER A 26 6.32 30.48 23.45
N ARG A 27 5.32 31.10 23.95
CA ARG A 27 4.08 31.61 23.38
C ARG A 27 4.39 32.85 22.55
N ALA A 28 3.89 32.91 21.31
CA ALA A 28 3.67 34.16 20.62
C ALA A 28 2.37 34.12 19.84
N GLN A 29 1.42 34.93 20.29
CA GLN A 29 0.22 35.34 19.60
C GLN A 29 0.59 36.49 18.62
N ALA A 30 -0.06 36.52 17.46
CA ALA A 30 -0.33 37.77 16.75
C ALA A 30 -1.61 37.61 15.96
N GLU A 31 -2.54 38.47 16.28
CA GLU A 31 -3.85 38.74 15.68
C GLU A 31 -3.73 39.65 14.45
N GLY A 32 -4.80 39.69 13.68
CA GLY A 32 -5.15 40.75 12.71
C GLY A 32 -5.45 40.16 11.35
N GLY A 33 -6.65 40.22 10.74
CA GLY A 33 -7.69 41.24 10.75
C GLY A 33 -7.95 41.69 9.31
N GLY A 34 -9.25 41.74 8.89
CA GLY A 34 -9.72 42.39 7.65
C GLY A 34 -10.31 41.42 6.62
N LYS A 35 -11.66 41.23 6.47
CA LYS A 35 -12.72 42.02 5.79
C LYS A 35 -12.37 42.39 4.33
N GLU A 36 -13.15 41.96 3.35
CA GLU A 36 -14.45 42.36 2.77
C GLU A 36 -14.76 41.46 1.58
N ALA A 37 -15.90 40.90 1.39
CA ALA A 37 -17.18 41.29 0.78
C ALA A 37 -17.10 41.68 -0.72
N GLY A 38 -17.79 40.91 -1.56
CA GLY A 38 -18.08 41.22 -2.95
C GLY A 38 -19.12 40.25 -3.51
N GLU A 39 -20.41 40.63 -3.35
CA GLU A 39 -21.55 40.09 -4.08
C GLU A 39 -21.53 40.45 -5.55
N SER A 40 -22.03 39.58 -6.40
CA SER A 40 -23.05 39.88 -7.43
C SER A 40 -23.29 38.64 -8.30
N ASP A 41 -24.42 38.03 -8.14
CA ASP A 41 -25.55 37.91 -9.05
C ASP A 41 -25.26 37.85 -10.56
N HIS A 42 -25.67 36.75 -11.19
CA HIS A 42 -26.69 36.73 -12.24
C HIS A 42 -26.94 35.31 -12.74
N ASN A 43 -28.15 34.80 -12.43
CA ASN A 43 -28.81 33.75 -13.20
C ASN A 43 -29.71 34.42 -14.24
N PRO A 44 -29.92 33.88 -15.41
CA PRO A 44 -31.31 33.60 -15.77
C PRO A 44 -31.54 32.21 -16.36
N ALA A 45 -32.66 31.66 -15.94
CA ALA A 45 -33.35 30.50 -16.47
C ALA A 45 -34.02 30.80 -17.82
N ALA A 46 -34.21 29.78 -18.64
CA ALA A 46 -35.31 29.54 -19.57
C ALA A 46 -35.20 28.08 -20.02
N GLU A 47 -36.03 27.22 -19.62
CA GLU A 47 -37.35 26.74 -20.08
C GLU A 47 -37.36 25.93 -21.40
N ASN A 48 -37.87 24.72 -21.21
CA ASN A 48 -38.83 23.99 -22.03
C ASN A 48 -38.34 23.07 -23.18
N GLY A 49 -38.80 21.84 -23.04
CA GLY A 49 -38.88 20.89 -24.15
C GLY A 49 -39.16 19.46 -23.69
N SER A 50 -40.39 19.20 -23.20
CA SER A 50 -40.95 17.85 -23.05
C SER A 50 -41.03 17.14 -24.41
N ASN A 51 -40.54 15.93 -24.52
CA ASN A 51 -41.22 14.91 -25.31
C ASN A 51 -40.95 13.48 -24.80
N SER A 52 -42.03 12.84 -24.46
CA SER A 52 -42.15 11.43 -24.09
C SER A 52 -42.04 10.54 -25.31
N SER A 53 -41.27 9.48 -25.23
CA SER A 53 -41.58 8.20 -25.89
C SER A 53 -40.79 7.08 -25.22
N ALA A 54 -41.50 6.26 -24.48
CA ALA A 54 -41.06 4.95 -24.08
C ALA A 54 -40.89 4.06 -25.30
N GLN A 55 -39.73 3.40 -25.43
CA GLN A 55 -39.62 2.06 -26.01
C GLN A 55 -38.17 1.56 -25.99
N GLY A 56 -37.99 0.35 -25.52
CA GLY A 56 -36.81 -0.44 -25.84
C GLY A 56 -35.79 -0.55 -24.70
N MET A 57 -36.04 -1.51 -23.78
CA MET A 57 -35.00 -2.13 -23.02
C MET A 57 -33.98 -2.77 -23.97
N ASN A 58 -33.01 -2.04 -24.42
CA ASN A 58 -31.81 -2.63 -24.99
C ASN A 58 -30.90 -3.01 -23.83
N LYS A 59 -30.87 -4.31 -23.56
CA LYS A 59 -29.78 -4.97 -22.87
C LYS A 59 -28.49 -4.45 -23.48
N VAL A 60 -27.86 -3.49 -22.80
CA VAL A 60 -26.51 -3.06 -23.17
C VAL A 60 -25.62 -4.24 -22.89
N GLN A 61 -25.41 -5.00 -23.94
CA GLN A 61 -24.35 -5.96 -24.00
C GLN A 61 -23.07 -5.14 -23.91
N LEU A 62 -22.46 -5.11 -22.71
CA LEU A 62 -21.16 -4.55 -22.50
C LEU A 62 -20.20 -5.42 -23.33
N SER A 63 -20.09 -5.09 -24.62
CA SER A 63 -18.98 -5.57 -25.43
C SER A 63 -17.72 -5.01 -24.78
N SER A 64 -16.89 -5.86 -24.27
CA SER A 64 -15.51 -5.58 -23.89
C SER A 64 -14.73 -5.16 -25.14
N ALA A 65 -15.03 -3.98 -25.66
CA ALA A 65 -14.13 -3.25 -26.53
C ALA A 65 -13.03 -2.73 -25.62
N GLY A 66 -11.96 -3.52 -25.50
CA GLY A 66 -10.83 -3.22 -24.64
C GLY A 66 -10.32 -1.81 -24.91
N CYS A 67 -10.45 -0.96 -23.91
CA CYS A 67 -9.58 0.20 -23.79
C CYS A 67 -8.16 -0.36 -23.72
N ALA A 68 -7.34 -0.11 -24.72
CA ALA A 68 -5.96 -0.62 -24.84
C ALA A 68 -5.04 -0.18 -23.69
N THR A 69 -5.57 0.57 -22.71
CA THR A 69 -4.87 1.12 -21.54
C THR A 69 -5.51 0.73 -20.20
N CYS A 70 -6.61 -0.04 -20.20
CA CYS A 70 -7.23 -0.47 -18.92
C CYS A 70 -6.41 -1.63 -18.34
N ILE A 71 -5.77 -1.37 -17.22
CA ILE A 71 -5.13 -2.39 -16.37
C ILE A 71 -6.25 -2.98 -15.50
N GLY A 72 -6.38 -4.31 -15.42
CA GLY A 72 -7.45 -4.95 -14.66
C GLY A 72 -7.31 -4.75 -13.15
N THR A 73 -7.03 -5.81 -12.41
CA THR A 73 -6.82 -5.72 -10.96
C THR A 73 -5.36 -5.47 -10.62
N VAL A 74 -5.12 -4.50 -9.75
CA VAL A 74 -3.78 -4.17 -9.22
C VAL A 74 -3.79 -4.34 -7.71
N VAL A 75 -2.77 -4.99 -7.16
CA VAL A 75 -2.55 -5.07 -5.71
C VAL A 75 -1.51 -4.03 -5.31
N ALA A 76 -1.86 -3.14 -4.37
CA ALA A 76 -1.01 -2.04 -3.90
C ALA A 76 -0.52 -2.31 -2.48
N VAL A 77 0.72 -2.74 -2.32
CA VAL A 77 1.31 -3.18 -1.06
C VAL A 77 2.20 -2.10 -0.48
N SER A 78 1.70 -1.37 0.50
CA SER A 78 2.39 -0.24 1.15
C SER A 78 3.16 -0.62 2.42
N SER A 79 2.90 -1.81 2.96
CA SER A 79 3.47 -2.27 4.24
C SER A 79 3.96 -3.71 4.12
N ASP A 80 4.87 -4.10 4.99
CA ASP A 80 5.28 -5.49 5.23
C ASP A 80 4.31 -6.26 6.14
N LYS A 81 3.19 -5.61 6.53
CA LYS A 81 2.16 -6.14 7.43
C LYS A 81 0.79 -5.77 6.90
N MET A 82 -0.18 -6.68 7.01
CA MET A 82 -1.55 -6.45 6.61
C MET A 82 -2.35 -5.76 7.71
N GLY A 83 -3.00 -4.66 7.35
CA GLY A 83 -3.83 -3.89 8.27
C GLY A 83 -3.06 -3.12 9.33
N SER A 84 -3.78 -2.61 10.33
CA SER A 84 -3.24 -1.88 11.48
C SER A 84 -3.64 -2.57 12.79
N GLY A 85 -2.66 -2.80 13.68
CA GLY A 85 -2.92 -3.51 14.94
C GLY A 85 -1.64 -4.16 15.46
N ASN A 86 -1.72 -5.45 15.77
CA ASN A 86 -0.55 -6.19 16.21
C ASN A 86 0.37 -6.53 15.02
N ASP A 87 1.64 -6.20 15.12
CA ASP A 87 2.63 -6.35 14.07
C ASP A 87 2.92 -7.81 13.69
N GLU A 88 2.98 -8.70 14.66
CA GLU A 88 3.21 -10.13 14.44
C GLU A 88 2.03 -10.76 13.69
N LEU A 89 0.81 -10.42 14.10
CA LEU A 89 -0.39 -10.86 13.40
C LEU A 89 -0.43 -10.29 11.99
N GLY A 90 -0.11 -9.00 11.80
CA GLY A 90 -0.07 -8.36 10.50
C GLY A 90 0.90 -9.04 9.52
N ALA A 91 2.08 -9.48 10.00
CA ALA A 91 3.03 -10.23 9.19
C ALA A 91 2.49 -11.62 8.79
N VAL A 92 1.85 -12.35 9.72
CA VAL A 92 1.21 -13.65 9.42
C VAL A 92 0.08 -13.49 8.40
N LEU A 93 -0.74 -12.43 8.54
CA LEU A 93 -1.83 -12.16 7.62
C LEU A 93 -1.30 -11.79 6.23
N MET A 94 -0.22 -11.01 6.12
CA MET A 94 0.40 -10.65 4.84
C MET A 94 0.92 -11.90 4.12
N LYS A 95 1.57 -12.82 4.82
CA LYS A 95 1.99 -14.10 4.25
C LYS A 95 0.80 -14.93 3.77
N SER A 96 -0.25 -15.01 4.59
CA SER A 96 -1.47 -15.73 4.23
C SER A 96 -2.18 -15.11 3.03
N PHE A 97 -2.14 -13.79 2.88
CA PHE A 97 -2.68 -13.07 1.73
C PHE A 97 -1.97 -13.48 0.44
N PHE A 98 -0.63 -13.44 0.38
CA PHE A 98 0.11 -13.84 -0.81
C PHE A 98 -0.08 -15.32 -1.15
N PHE A 99 -0.12 -16.18 -0.14
CA PHE A 99 -0.47 -17.58 -0.37
C PHE A 99 -1.88 -17.72 -0.97
N ALA A 100 -2.87 -17.01 -0.44
CA ALA A 100 -4.23 -17.03 -0.97
C ALA A 100 -4.29 -16.52 -2.42
N GLU A 101 -3.56 -15.43 -2.74
CA GLU A 101 -3.47 -14.91 -4.11
C GLU A 101 -2.98 -15.97 -5.10
N THR A 102 -2.05 -16.85 -4.73
CA THR A 102 -1.58 -17.94 -5.60
C THR A 102 -2.64 -19.02 -5.86
N GLN A 103 -3.73 -19.05 -5.10
CA GLN A 103 -4.78 -20.06 -5.20
C GLN A 103 -6.06 -19.54 -5.88
N LEU A 104 -6.09 -18.25 -6.26
CA LEU A 104 -7.25 -17.65 -6.91
C LEU A 104 -7.33 -18.07 -8.38
N ASP A 105 -8.55 -18.27 -8.89
CA ASP A 105 -8.80 -18.56 -10.30
C ASP A 105 -8.44 -17.38 -11.23
N THR A 106 -8.46 -16.16 -10.71
CA THR A 106 -8.13 -14.95 -11.45
C THR A 106 -7.07 -14.19 -10.67
N LEU A 107 -5.88 -14.09 -11.26
CA LEU A 107 -4.75 -13.37 -10.67
C LEU A 107 -4.82 -11.88 -10.99
N PRO A 108 -4.20 -11.01 -10.17
CA PRO A 108 -4.03 -9.61 -10.51
C PRO A 108 -3.09 -9.43 -11.70
N ASP A 109 -3.26 -8.36 -12.47
CA ASP A 109 -2.33 -8.06 -13.55
C ASP A 109 -0.98 -7.59 -13.04
N LYS A 110 -1.01 -6.81 -11.94
CA LYS A 110 0.20 -6.22 -11.35
C LYS A 110 0.13 -6.19 -9.84
N ILE A 111 1.30 -6.32 -9.21
CA ILE A 111 1.48 -6.06 -7.77
C ILE A 111 2.55 -4.99 -7.59
N LEU A 112 2.20 -3.91 -6.90
CA LEU A 112 3.05 -2.75 -6.67
C LEU A 112 3.53 -2.73 -5.22
N PHE A 113 4.84 -2.74 -5.03
CA PHE A 113 5.45 -2.69 -3.70
C PHE A 113 6.10 -1.33 -3.47
N TYR A 114 5.69 -0.64 -2.43
CA TYR A 114 6.28 0.65 -2.03
C TYR A 114 6.29 0.79 -0.50
N ASN A 115 7.02 1.79 0.01
CA ASN A 115 7.24 1.98 1.44
C ASN A 115 7.71 0.66 2.11
N GLY A 116 7.12 0.27 3.24
CA GLY A 116 7.43 -0.99 3.94
C GLY A 116 7.22 -2.25 3.10
N GLY A 117 6.27 -2.23 2.15
CA GLY A 117 6.03 -3.32 1.22
C GLY A 117 7.25 -3.74 0.38
N ALA A 118 8.16 -2.81 0.09
CA ALA A 118 9.41 -3.12 -0.63
C ALA A 118 10.27 -4.19 0.04
N LYS A 119 10.11 -4.39 1.35
CA LYS A 119 10.82 -5.44 2.10
C LYS A 119 10.35 -6.87 1.76
N LEU A 120 9.17 -7.00 1.15
CA LEU A 120 8.60 -8.31 0.81
C LEU A 120 9.21 -8.91 -0.46
N THR A 121 9.82 -8.09 -1.32
CA THR A 121 10.40 -8.50 -2.60
C THR A 121 11.89 -8.83 -2.56
N VAL A 122 12.50 -8.78 -1.37
CA VAL A 122 13.94 -8.98 -1.18
C VAL A 122 14.26 -10.33 -0.56
N GLU A 123 15.53 -10.72 -0.66
CA GLU A 123 16.04 -11.93 -0.03
C GLU A 123 15.74 -11.97 1.47
N GLY A 124 15.27 -13.13 1.95
CA GLY A 124 14.91 -13.35 3.35
C GLY A 124 13.48 -12.98 3.72
N SER A 125 12.66 -12.53 2.78
CA SER A 125 11.23 -12.31 3.01
C SER A 125 10.46 -13.63 3.08
N ASP A 126 9.57 -13.76 4.07
CA ASP A 126 8.69 -14.94 4.23
C ASP A 126 7.62 -15.07 3.13
N CYS A 127 7.35 -13.99 2.38
CA CYS A 127 6.39 -13.97 1.27
C CYS A 127 7.05 -14.24 -0.09
N LEU A 128 8.39 -14.33 -0.15
CA LEU A 128 9.14 -14.33 -1.41
C LEU A 128 8.76 -15.46 -2.35
N GLU A 129 8.55 -16.67 -1.82
CA GLU A 129 8.21 -17.83 -2.65
C GLU A 129 6.83 -17.69 -3.29
N ASP A 130 5.83 -17.20 -2.55
CA ASP A 130 4.48 -16.98 -3.08
C ASP A 130 4.48 -15.88 -4.15
N ILE A 131 5.24 -14.78 -3.93
CA ILE A 131 5.39 -13.70 -4.91
C ILE A 131 6.08 -14.21 -6.19
N ARG A 132 7.08 -15.09 -6.09
CA ARG A 132 7.73 -15.72 -7.23
C ARG A 132 6.80 -16.66 -8.01
N ILE A 133 5.87 -17.32 -7.34
CA ILE A 133 4.83 -18.12 -8.00
C ILE A 133 3.95 -17.20 -8.84
N LEU A 134 3.47 -16.10 -8.27
CA LEU A 134 2.65 -15.12 -8.99
C LEU A 134 3.39 -14.53 -10.21
N GLU A 135 4.67 -14.20 -10.07
CA GLU A 135 5.49 -13.72 -11.20
C GLU A 135 5.57 -14.77 -12.33
N LYS A 136 5.78 -16.05 -11.99
CA LYS A 136 5.81 -17.15 -12.97
C LYS A 136 4.48 -17.37 -13.69
N GLU A 137 3.38 -17.12 -13.02
CA GLU A 137 2.02 -17.16 -13.58
C GLU A 137 1.68 -15.92 -14.43
N GLY A 138 2.61 -14.96 -14.55
CA GLY A 138 2.50 -13.80 -15.43
C GLY A 138 2.06 -12.50 -14.76
N VAL A 139 1.96 -12.46 -13.42
CA VAL A 139 1.71 -11.24 -12.68
C VAL A 139 2.94 -10.33 -12.73
N GLU A 140 2.77 -9.07 -13.11
CA GLU A 140 3.88 -8.11 -13.14
C GLU A 140 4.18 -7.58 -11.74
N ILE A 141 5.37 -7.89 -11.23
CA ILE A 141 5.84 -7.49 -9.89
C ILE A 141 6.73 -6.25 -10.00
N LEU A 142 6.32 -5.14 -9.37
CA LEU A 142 7.02 -3.87 -9.46
C LEU A 142 7.32 -3.31 -8.07
N THR A 143 8.59 -2.99 -7.81
CA THR A 143 9.04 -2.45 -6.52
C THR A 143 9.61 -1.05 -6.69
N CYS A 144 9.20 -0.12 -5.84
CA CYS A 144 9.65 1.27 -5.85
C CYS A 144 11.15 1.39 -5.55
N GLY A 145 11.92 1.90 -6.51
CA GLY A 145 13.37 2.07 -6.39
C GLY A 145 13.76 3.01 -5.25
N THR A 146 13.04 4.12 -5.05
CA THR A 146 13.28 5.04 -3.93
C THR A 146 13.14 4.34 -2.57
N CYS A 147 12.18 3.40 -2.45
CA CYS A 147 12.01 2.65 -1.21
C CYS A 147 13.13 1.64 -0.99
N LEU A 148 13.56 0.95 -2.05
CA LEU A 148 14.71 0.05 -1.99
C LEU A 148 15.99 0.81 -1.61
N ASP A 149 16.22 1.98 -2.18
CA ASP A 149 17.38 2.83 -1.85
C ASP A 149 17.31 3.31 -0.38
N PHE A 150 16.14 3.77 0.08
CA PHE A 150 15.94 4.23 1.46
C PHE A 150 16.24 3.15 2.51
N TYR A 151 15.80 1.92 2.24
CA TYR A 151 16.04 0.78 3.14
C TYR A 151 17.39 0.07 2.90
N GLY A 152 18.18 0.49 1.92
CA GLY A 152 19.45 -0.17 1.56
C GLY A 152 19.25 -1.60 1.02
N LEU A 153 18.15 -1.84 0.30
CA LEU A 153 17.71 -3.17 -0.16
C LEU A 153 17.88 -3.40 -1.67
N LYS A 154 18.40 -2.43 -2.42
CA LYS A 154 18.48 -2.48 -3.87
C LYS A 154 19.19 -3.73 -4.40
N GLU A 155 20.33 -4.06 -3.80
CA GLU A 155 21.12 -5.23 -4.17
C GLU A 155 20.54 -6.58 -3.72
N LYS A 156 19.48 -6.52 -2.88
CA LYS A 156 18.80 -7.70 -2.33
C LYS A 156 17.47 -8.00 -3.02
N LEU A 157 17.09 -7.21 -4.03
CA LEU A 157 15.86 -7.47 -4.77
C LEU A 157 15.92 -8.86 -5.39
N ALA A 158 14.93 -9.70 -5.08
CA ALA A 158 14.95 -11.12 -5.41
C ALA A 158 13.78 -11.54 -6.32
N VAL A 159 12.82 -10.65 -6.55
CA VAL A 159 11.66 -10.89 -7.42
C VAL A 159 11.18 -9.57 -8.02
N GLY A 160 10.70 -9.62 -9.27
CA GLY A 160 10.15 -8.49 -9.99
C GLY A 160 11.19 -7.49 -10.49
N ALA A 161 10.69 -6.32 -10.89
CA ALA A 161 11.49 -5.24 -11.44
C ALA A 161 11.41 -3.95 -10.60
N VAL A 162 12.44 -3.12 -10.72
CA VAL A 162 12.46 -1.80 -10.07
C VAL A 162 11.63 -0.82 -10.89
N THR A 163 10.77 -0.06 -10.22
CA THR A 163 9.99 1.01 -10.82
C THR A 163 10.12 2.32 -10.04
N ASN A 164 9.47 3.36 -10.50
CA ASN A 164 9.44 4.68 -9.85
C ASN A 164 7.99 5.08 -9.48
N MET A 165 7.86 6.14 -8.67
CA MET A 165 6.55 6.60 -8.19
C MET A 165 5.65 7.13 -9.30
N TYR A 166 6.20 7.68 -10.38
CA TYR A 166 5.41 8.14 -11.53
C TYR A 166 4.67 6.96 -12.17
N THR A 167 5.39 5.88 -12.47
CA THR A 167 4.81 4.65 -13.04
C THR A 167 3.81 4.01 -12.08
N ILE A 168 4.10 3.97 -10.77
CA ILE A 168 3.16 3.47 -9.77
C ILE A 168 1.86 4.28 -9.79
N ALA A 169 1.95 5.61 -9.78
CA ALA A 169 0.78 6.48 -9.81
C ALA A 169 -0.03 6.31 -11.11
N GLU A 170 0.64 6.19 -12.25
CA GLU A 170 0.00 5.94 -13.54
C GLU A 170 -0.75 4.61 -13.56
N ILE A 171 -0.14 3.53 -13.06
CA ILE A 171 -0.77 2.21 -12.98
C ILE A 171 -2.00 2.26 -12.08
N LEU A 172 -1.89 2.88 -10.89
CA LEU A 172 -3.00 2.99 -9.94
C LEU A 172 -4.19 3.80 -10.49
N GLN A 173 -3.92 4.85 -11.28
CA GLN A 173 -4.97 5.67 -11.89
C GLN A 173 -5.67 4.97 -13.06
N ASN A 174 -4.99 4.07 -13.76
CA ASN A 174 -5.53 3.34 -14.90
C ASN A 174 -6.07 1.95 -14.53
N ALA A 175 -5.94 1.53 -13.27
CA ALA A 175 -6.45 0.26 -12.79
C ALA A 175 -7.98 0.27 -12.72
N VAL A 176 -8.61 -0.82 -13.16
CA VAL A 176 -10.06 -1.04 -13.00
C VAL A 176 -10.42 -1.30 -11.54
N SER A 177 -9.55 -2.01 -10.85
CA SER A 177 -9.70 -2.33 -9.42
C SER A 177 -8.35 -2.26 -8.72
N VAL A 178 -8.33 -1.70 -7.51
CA VAL A 178 -7.13 -1.68 -6.66
C VAL A 178 -7.46 -2.37 -5.34
N VAL A 179 -6.68 -3.40 -5.02
CA VAL A 179 -6.71 -4.09 -3.73
C VAL A 179 -5.54 -3.60 -2.88
N SER A 180 -5.78 -3.26 -1.62
CA SER A 180 -4.73 -2.81 -0.70
C SER A 180 -4.85 -3.61 0.61
N PRO A 181 -3.96 -4.57 0.84
CA PRO A 181 -3.95 -5.41 2.04
C PRO A 181 -3.47 -4.69 3.30
#